data_f846bc2de36a31e5bcbb7840818c96c2
#
_entry.id   f846bc2de36a31e5bcbb7840818c96c2
#
_cell.length_a   1.000
_cell.length_b   1.000
_cell.length_c   1.000
_cell.angle_alpha   90.00
_cell.angle_beta   90.00
_cell.angle_gamma   90.00
#
_symmetry.space_group_name_H-M   'P 1'
#
loop_
_entity.id
_entity.type
_entity.pdbx_description
1 polymer ?
#
loop_
_entity_poly.entity_id
_entity_poly.type
_entity_poly.pdbx_seq_one_letter_code
_entity_poly.pdbx_strand_id
1 'polypeptide(L)'
;MTIAAPTLFDLAPADDADSDDRTPLLPVRHPNQDLFICDVLDAIPKDDMASMEHPVFSLSTKPDNRMRRYEHNGNVIEIIPSGKGLATIHDKDILIYCISQLIAKMNQGEEPQRKVKLQAYDLLVATNRQSSGEGYRLLTDA
;
A
#
# COMPACT_ATOMS: atom_id res chain seq x y z
N MET A 1 -11.29 58.84 24.48
CA MET A 1 -10.88 57.50 24.97
C MET A 1 -11.20 56.52 23.85
N THR A 2 -10.21 56.33 22.96
CA THR A 2 -10.40 55.57 21.71
C THR A 2 -9.82 54.16 21.95
N ILE A 3 -10.69 53.17 21.95
CA ILE A 3 -10.29 51.76 22.08
C ILE A 3 -9.93 51.30 20.68
N ALA A 4 -8.64 51.03 20.45
CA ALA A 4 -8.16 50.41 19.21
C ALA A 4 -8.62 48.96 19.14
N ALA A 5 -9.22 48.60 18.00
CA ALA A 5 -9.56 47.21 17.71
C ALA A 5 -8.28 46.37 17.50
N PRO A 6 -8.23 45.15 17.99
CA PRO A 6 -7.07 44.28 17.75
C PRO A 6 -6.94 43.94 16.26
N THR A 7 -5.73 44.08 15.74
CA THR A 7 -5.40 43.76 14.36
C THR A 7 -5.40 42.22 14.14
N LEU A 8 -5.76 41.84 12.92
CA LEU A 8 -5.93 40.45 12.45
C LEU A 8 -4.65 39.58 12.60
N PHE A 9 -3.53 40.14 13.06
CA PHE A 9 -2.23 39.50 13.20
C PHE A 9 -1.86 39.05 14.62
N ASP A 10 -2.76 39.25 15.60
CA ASP A 10 -2.54 38.83 17.00
C ASP A 10 -3.16 37.47 17.34
N LEU A 11 -3.48 36.67 16.30
CA LEU A 11 -3.69 35.24 16.50
C LEU A 11 -2.31 34.60 16.57
N ALA A 12 -1.90 34.28 17.78
CA ALA A 12 -0.79 33.38 18.01
C ALA A 12 -0.99 32.14 17.12
N PRO A 13 0.10 31.60 16.51
CA PRO A 13 -0.03 30.34 15.83
C PRO A 13 -0.62 29.36 16.83
N ALA A 14 -1.74 28.75 16.46
CA ALA A 14 -2.22 27.59 17.17
C ALA A 14 -1.02 26.64 17.23
N ASP A 15 -0.59 26.32 18.44
CA ASP A 15 0.24 25.14 18.65
C ASP A 15 -0.52 24.02 17.98
N ASP A 16 -0.06 23.65 16.76
CA ASP A 16 -0.27 22.35 16.21
C ASP A 16 0.47 21.39 17.15
N ALA A 17 -0.05 21.26 18.35
CA ALA A 17 0.08 20.05 19.08
C ALA A 17 -0.49 19.01 18.12
N ASP A 18 0.40 18.36 17.39
CA ASP A 18 0.17 17.10 16.70
C ASP A 18 -0.39 16.18 17.79
N SER A 19 -1.66 16.41 18.10
CA SER A 19 -2.44 15.50 18.89
C SER A 19 -2.50 14.29 17.99
N ASP A 20 -1.74 13.27 18.37
CA ASP A 20 -1.83 11.91 17.84
C ASP A 20 -3.23 11.32 18.11
N ASP A 21 -4.25 12.16 17.90
CA ASP A 21 -5.67 11.83 17.85
C ASP A 21 -5.98 11.23 16.47
N ARG A 22 -5.03 10.41 16.01
CA ARG A 22 -5.24 9.53 14.89
C ARG A 22 -6.25 8.50 15.36
N THR A 23 -7.28 8.35 14.57
CA THR A 23 -8.31 7.35 14.80
C THR A 23 -7.67 6.00 15.13
N PRO A 24 -8.27 5.15 16.00
CA PRO A 24 -7.74 3.84 16.38
C PRO A 24 -7.51 2.88 15.20
N LEU A 25 -7.76 3.36 13.98
CA LEU A 25 -7.58 2.66 12.70
C LEU A 25 -6.23 2.92 12.03
N LEU A 26 -5.39 3.80 12.58
CA LEU A 26 -4.09 4.09 11.96
C LEU A 26 -3.02 3.10 12.45
N PRO A 27 -2.08 2.75 11.55
CA PRO A 27 -1.05 1.76 11.86
C PRO A 27 -0.16 2.18 13.03
N VAL A 28 0.10 1.26 13.93
CA VAL A 28 1.08 1.45 15.01
C VAL A 28 2.48 1.32 14.43
N ARG A 29 3.27 2.39 14.49
CA ARG A 29 4.66 2.37 14.01
C ARG A 29 5.48 1.31 14.75
N HIS A 30 6.20 0.53 14.00
CA HIS A 30 6.99 -0.58 14.54
C HIS A 30 8.40 -0.08 14.90
N PRO A 31 8.93 -0.36 16.11
CA PRO A 31 10.22 0.15 16.57
C PRO A 31 11.44 -0.55 15.97
N ASN A 32 11.27 -1.55 15.12
CA ASN A 32 12.35 -2.40 14.62
C ASN A 32 12.89 -1.85 13.28
N GLN A 33 14.14 -1.36 13.27
CA GLN A 33 14.77 -0.70 12.12
C GLN A 33 15.41 -1.68 11.11
N ASP A 34 15.50 -2.98 11.43
CA ASP A 34 16.15 -3.98 10.56
C ASP A 34 15.29 -4.46 9.40
N LEU A 35 14.06 -3.97 9.31
CA LEU A 35 13.08 -4.33 8.30
C LEU A 35 12.51 -3.06 7.68
N PHE A 36 12.32 -3.09 6.37
CA PHE A 36 11.59 -2.04 5.68
C PHE A 36 10.11 -2.11 6.11
N ILE A 37 9.66 -1.11 6.86
CA ILE A 37 8.32 -1.11 7.45
C ILE A 37 7.41 -0.25 6.59
N CYS A 38 6.27 -0.82 6.21
CA CYS A 38 5.22 -0.14 5.46
C CYS A 38 4.32 0.62 6.43
N ASP A 39 4.64 1.88 6.72
CA ASP A 39 3.94 2.74 7.68
C ASP A 39 3.63 4.15 7.15
N VAL A 40 3.81 4.39 5.86
CA VAL A 40 3.45 5.66 5.24
C VAL A 40 1.95 5.68 4.99
N LEU A 41 1.24 6.53 5.73
CA LEU A 41 -0.23 6.56 5.73
C LEU A 41 -0.83 7.03 4.40
N ASP A 42 -0.20 8.03 3.78
CA ASP A 42 -0.69 8.66 2.55
C ASP A 42 0.19 8.32 1.35
N ALA A 43 0.72 7.09 1.29
CA ALA A 43 1.51 6.65 0.16
C ALA A 43 0.69 6.69 -1.13
N ILE A 44 1.16 7.44 -2.12
CA ILE A 44 0.50 7.53 -3.42
C ILE A 44 0.60 6.16 -4.10
N PRO A 45 -0.52 5.56 -4.54
CA PRO A 45 -0.51 4.26 -5.21
C PRO A 45 0.45 4.23 -6.39
N LYS A 46 1.33 3.25 -6.42
CA LYS A 46 2.28 2.99 -7.50
C LYS A 46 2.18 1.54 -7.93
N ASP A 47 2.32 1.31 -9.21
CA ASP A 47 2.28 -0.03 -9.79
C ASP A 47 3.53 -0.29 -10.62
N ASP A 48 3.77 -1.56 -10.90
CA ASP A 48 4.86 -2.01 -11.77
C ASP A 48 4.46 -1.94 -13.23
N MET A 49 5.31 -1.31 -14.05
CA MET A 49 5.05 -1.08 -15.46
C MET A 49 4.92 -2.41 -16.24
N ALA A 50 5.71 -3.42 -15.90
CA ALA A 50 5.66 -4.70 -16.60
C ALA A 50 4.34 -5.44 -16.35
N SER A 51 3.81 -5.36 -15.14
CA SER A 51 2.50 -5.95 -14.81
C SER A 51 1.31 -5.16 -15.40
N MET A 52 1.54 -3.90 -15.78
CA MET A 52 0.54 -3.08 -16.48
C MET A 52 0.55 -3.36 -18.00
N GLU A 53 1.72 -3.61 -18.57
CA GLU A 53 1.87 -3.89 -20.00
C GLU A 53 1.31 -5.25 -20.40
N HIS A 54 1.40 -6.24 -19.48
CA HIS A 54 0.93 -7.60 -19.73
C HIS A 54 -0.11 -8.03 -18.70
N PRO A 55 -1.19 -8.74 -19.10
CA PRO A 55 -2.23 -9.20 -18.19
C PRO A 55 -1.76 -10.40 -17.36
N VAL A 56 -0.88 -10.15 -16.40
CA VAL A 56 -0.31 -11.16 -15.50
C VAL A 56 -1.36 -11.68 -14.52
N PHE A 57 -2.23 -10.78 -14.03
CA PHE A 57 -3.25 -11.12 -13.05
C PHE A 57 -4.56 -11.55 -13.69
N SER A 58 -5.27 -12.46 -13.04
CA SER A 58 -6.59 -12.88 -13.44
C SER A 58 -7.63 -11.88 -12.95
N LEU A 59 -8.58 -11.51 -13.82
CA LEU A 59 -9.75 -10.71 -13.44
C LEU A 59 -10.85 -11.56 -12.82
N SER A 60 -10.73 -12.87 -12.87
CA SER A 60 -11.73 -13.80 -12.34
C SER A 60 -11.43 -14.14 -10.88
N THR A 61 -12.49 -14.24 -10.08
CA THR A 61 -12.40 -14.79 -8.72
C THR A 61 -12.34 -16.32 -8.70
N LYS A 62 -12.57 -16.96 -9.85
CA LYS A 62 -12.44 -18.42 -10.00
C LYS A 62 -11.00 -18.76 -10.36
N PRO A 63 -10.44 -19.87 -9.83
CA PRO A 63 -9.11 -20.32 -10.20
C PRO A 63 -8.94 -20.45 -11.72
N ASP A 64 -7.94 -19.81 -12.29
CA ASP A 64 -7.55 -19.95 -13.70
C ASP A 64 -6.21 -20.71 -13.74
N ASN A 65 -6.25 -21.95 -14.22
CA ASN A 65 -5.08 -22.82 -14.30
C ASN A 65 -4.44 -22.83 -15.69
N ARG A 66 -4.82 -21.90 -16.57
CA ARG A 66 -4.24 -21.83 -17.90
C ARG A 66 -2.91 -21.12 -17.87
N MET A 67 -1.91 -21.73 -18.43
CA MET A 67 -0.64 -21.06 -18.70
C MET A 67 -0.83 -19.97 -19.74
N ARG A 68 -0.21 -18.81 -19.52
CA ARG A 68 -0.25 -17.68 -20.45
C ARG A 68 1.15 -17.36 -20.93
N ARG A 69 1.29 -17.08 -22.22
CA ARG A 69 2.55 -16.68 -22.81
C ARG A 69 2.31 -15.43 -23.66
N TYR A 70 3.11 -14.41 -23.42
CA TYR A 70 3.09 -13.16 -24.17
C TYR A 70 4.46 -12.92 -24.77
N GLU A 71 4.48 -12.44 -25.99
CA GLU A 71 5.71 -12.04 -26.69
C GLU A 71 5.54 -10.63 -27.20
N HIS A 72 6.41 -9.73 -26.81
CA HIS A 72 6.39 -8.33 -27.23
C HIS A 72 7.80 -7.77 -27.27
N ASN A 73 8.16 -7.10 -28.37
CA ASN A 73 9.47 -6.45 -28.55
C ASN A 73 10.68 -7.36 -28.26
N GLY A 74 10.60 -8.64 -28.60
CA GLY A 74 11.66 -9.62 -28.34
C GLY A 74 11.73 -10.12 -26.89
N ASN A 75 10.86 -9.64 -26.00
CA ASN A 75 10.70 -10.14 -24.64
C ASN A 75 9.61 -11.19 -24.63
N VAL A 76 9.86 -12.29 -23.91
CA VAL A 76 8.87 -13.35 -23.69
C VAL A 76 8.54 -13.41 -22.21
N ILE A 77 7.26 -13.32 -21.89
CA ILE A 77 6.74 -13.49 -20.53
C ILE A 77 5.88 -14.75 -20.52
N GLU A 78 6.21 -15.66 -19.64
CA GLU A 78 5.45 -16.88 -19.42
C GLU A 78 4.92 -16.90 -17.99
N ILE A 79 3.61 -17.07 -17.85
CA ILE A 79 2.92 -17.04 -16.56
C ILE A 79 2.38 -18.44 -16.31
N ILE A 80 2.96 -19.08 -15.32
CA ILE A 80 2.61 -20.45 -14.94
C ILE A 80 1.76 -20.37 -13.66
N PRO A 81 0.52 -20.87 -13.68
CA PRO A 81 -0.33 -20.86 -12.51
C PRO A 81 0.23 -21.76 -11.40
N SER A 82 -0.02 -21.37 -10.16
CA SER A 82 0.22 -22.22 -8.99
C SER A 82 -0.86 -23.31 -8.88
N GLY A 83 -0.73 -24.19 -7.88
CA GLY A 83 -1.77 -25.17 -7.57
C GLY A 83 -3.12 -24.54 -7.18
N LYS A 84 -3.14 -23.24 -6.81
CA LYS A 84 -4.35 -22.45 -6.50
C LYS A 84 -4.87 -21.68 -7.73
N GLY A 85 -4.15 -21.72 -8.85
CA GLY A 85 -4.45 -20.93 -10.05
C GLY A 85 -3.53 -19.73 -10.20
N LEU A 86 -3.88 -18.85 -11.15
CA LEU A 86 -3.21 -17.55 -11.36
C LEU A 86 -3.57 -16.58 -10.25
N ALA A 87 -2.60 -15.75 -9.88
CA ALA A 87 -2.86 -14.61 -9.01
C ALA A 87 -3.95 -13.70 -9.60
N THR A 88 -4.79 -13.17 -8.75
CA THR A 88 -5.94 -12.33 -9.13
C THR A 88 -5.61 -10.85 -8.99
N ILE A 89 -6.48 -9.99 -9.46
CA ILE A 89 -6.37 -8.54 -9.22
C ILE A 89 -6.39 -8.19 -7.74
N HIS A 90 -7.01 -9.03 -6.90
CA HIS A 90 -7.02 -8.82 -5.45
C HIS A 90 -5.64 -9.10 -4.84
N ASP A 91 -4.89 -10.05 -5.40
CA ASP A 91 -3.52 -10.32 -4.97
C ASP A 91 -2.58 -9.20 -5.43
N LYS A 92 -2.90 -8.57 -6.58
CA LYS A 92 -2.19 -7.40 -7.08
C LYS A 92 -2.23 -6.21 -6.13
N ASP A 93 -3.30 -6.03 -5.37
CA ASP A 93 -3.40 -4.95 -4.38
C ASP A 93 -2.27 -5.02 -3.33
N ILE A 94 -1.83 -6.21 -2.96
CA ILE A 94 -0.69 -6.41 -2.06
C ILE A 94 0.59 -5.85 -2.68
N LEU A 95 0.79 -6.14 -3.97
CA LEU A 95 1.95 -5.66 -4.71
C LEU A 95 1.93 -4.13 -4.83
N ILE A 96 0.79 -3.56 -5.23
CA ILE A 96 0.61 -2.12 -5.32
C ILE A 96 0.87 -1.44 -3.98
N TYR A 97 0.35 -1.99 -2.89
CA TYR A 97 0.59 -1.47 -1.55
C TYR A 97 2.09 -1.47 -1.20
N CYS A 98 2.76 -2.62 -1.37
CA CYS A 98 4.20 -2.74 -1.08
C CYS A 98 5.05 -1.78 -1.93
N ILE A 99 4.80 -1.70 -3.24
CA ILE A 99 5.54 -0.80 -4.14
C ILE A 99 5.32 0.66 -3.75
N SER A 100 4.08 1.03 -3.43
CA SER A 100 3.74 2.39 -3.00
C SER A 100 4.49 2.79 -1.74
N GLN A 101 4.53 1.89 -0.76
CA GLN A 101 5.26 2.09 0.49
C GLN A 101 6.77 2.22 0.26
N LEU A 102 7.35 1.33 -0.57
CA LEU A 102 8.76 1.38 -0.93
C LEU A 102 9.14 2.72 -1.56
N ILE A 103 8.37 3.17 -2.54
CA ILE A 103 8.62 4.44 -3.23
C ILE A 103 8.45 5.63 -2.29
N ALA A 104 7.41 5.63 -1.45
CA ALA A 104 7.18 6.71 -0.50
C ALA A 104 8.36 6.85 0.47
N LYS A 105 8.88 5.76 1.01
CA LYS A 105 10.03 5.75 1.90
C LYS A 105 11.34 6.08 1.20
N MET A 106 11.55 5.60 -0.02
CA MET A 106 12.72 6.01 -0.83
C MET A 106 12.73 7.52 -1.06
N ASN A 107 11.57 8.13 -1.27
CA ASN A 107 11.45 9.59 -1.39
C ASN A 107 11.77 10.32 -0.08
N GLN A 108 11.67 9.65 1.06
CA GLN A 108 12.07 10.15 2.37
C GLN A 108 13.57 9.90 2.67
N GLY A 109 14.30 9.26 1.75
CA GLY A 109 15.73 8.97 1.87
C GLY A 109 16.05 7.62 2.54
N GLU A 110 15.06 6.76 2.76
CA GLU A 110 15.29 5.39 3.25
C GLU A 110 15.76 4.47 2.12
N GLU A 111 16.72 3.61 2.41
CA GLU A 111 17.16 2.59 1.46
C GLU A 111 16.22 1.38 1.47
N PRO A 112 15.77 0.90 0.29
CA PRO A 112 14.88 -0.25 0.21
C PRO A 112 15.58 -1.52 0.68
N GLN A 113 14.89 -2.32 1.46
CA GLN A 113 15.37 -3.60 1.97
C GLN A 113 14.70 -4.77 1.23
N ARG A 114 15.38 -5.91 1.17
CA ARG A 114 14.84 -7.11 0.52
C ARG A 114 13.66 -7.75 1.29
N LYS A 115 13.56 -7.45 2.59
CA LYS A 115 12.48 -7.93 3.44
C LYS A 115 11.58 -6.76 3.79
N VAL A 116 10.33 -6.85 3.38
CA VAL A 116 9.30 -5.86 3.66
C VAL A 116 8.38 -6.40 4.74
N LYS A 117 8.16 -5.64 5.80
CA LYS A 117 7.18 -5.94 6.84
C LYS A 117 5.98 -5.04 6.65
N LEU A 118 4.82 -5.63 6.53
CA LEU A 118 3.55 -4.93 6.49
C LEU A 118 2.62 -5.47 7.58
N GLN A 119 1.67 -4.65 8.00
CA GLN A 119 0.60 -5.07 8.87
C GLN A 119 -0.62 -5.40 8.01
N ALA A 120 -1.22 -6.56 8.26
CA ALA A 120 -2.40 -7.01 7.50
C ALA A 120 -3.57 -6.03 7.62
N TYR A 121 -3.73 -5.43 8.80
CA TYR A 121 -4.75 -4.42 9.04
C TYR A 121 -4.58 -3.20 8.13
N ASP A 122 -3.37 -2.64 8.05
CA ASP A 122 -3.06 -1.46 7.26
C ASP A 122 -3.29 -1.70 5.77
N LEU A 123 -2.92 -2.89 5.29
CA LEU A 123 -3.20 -3.31 3.93
C LEU A 123 -4.69 -3.37 3.64
N LEU A 124 -5.49 -3.98 4.54
CA LEU A 124 -6.94 -4.07 4.35
C LEU A 124 -7.59 -2.68 4.32
N VAL A 125 -7.16 -1.78 5.20
CA VAL A 125 -7.65 -0.40 5.22
C VAL A 125 -7.23 0.36 3.97
N ALA A 126 -5.96 0.29 3.58
CA ALA A 126 -5.43 0.99 2.41
C ALA A 126 -6.06 0.52 1.09
N THR A 127 -6.44 -0.75 1.02
CA THR A 127 -7.13 -1.33 -0.15
C THR A 127 -8.65 -1.26 -0.06
N ASN A 128 -9.18 -0.55 0.93
CA ASN A 128 -10.61 -0.40 1.19
C ASN A 128 -11.36 -1.74 1.35
N ARG A 129 -10.69 -2.72 1.95
CA ARG A 129 -11.26 -4.02 2.27
C ARG A 129 -11.77 -4.05 3.70
N GLN A 130 -12.75 -4.90 3.96
CA GLN A 130 -13.26 -5.06 5.32
C GLN A 130 -12.21 -5.71 6.23
N SER A 131 -11.94 -5.09 7.38
CA SER A 131 -11.09 -5.63 8.45
C SER A 131 -11.84 -6.66 9.31
N SER A 132 -12.51 -7.61 8.66
CA SER A 132 -13.25 -8.71 9.28
C SER A 132 -12.43 -10.01 9.25
N GLY A 133 -12.83 -11.02 10.00
CA GLY A 133 -12.18 -12.33 9.96
C GLY A 133 -12.09 -12.92 8.55
N GLU A 134 -13.11 -12.67 7.72
CA GLU A 134 -13.10 -13.09 6.30
C GLU A 134 -12.04 -12.30 5.50
N GLY A 135 -11.90 -10.99 5.73
CA GLY A 135 -10.87 -10.18 5.07
C GLY A 135 -9.46 -10.69 5.37
N TYR A 136 -9.17 -11.04 6.63
CA TYR A 136 -7.88 -11.62 7.01
C TYR A 136 -7.68 -13.01 6.42
N ARG A 137 -8.72 -13.83 6.34
CA ARG A 137 -8.65 -15.16 5.72
C ARG A 137 -8.29 -15.04 4.23
N LEU A 138 -8.99 -14.18 3.50
CA LEU A 138 -8.71 -13.95 2.07
C LEU A 138 -7.29 -13.41 1.83
N LEU A 139 -6.80 -12.56 2.73
CA LEU A 139 -5.42 -12.06 2.65
C LEU A 139 -4.39 -13.17 2.90
N THR A 140 -4.69 -14.13 3.77
CA THR A 140 -3.80 -15.28 4.03
C THR A 140 -3.79 -16.28 2.87
N ASP A 141 -4.88 -16.35 2.13
CA ASP A 141 -5.04 -17.25 0.98
C ASP A 141 -4.42 -16.69 -0.32
N ALA A 142 -4.19 -15.35 -0.37
CA ALA A 142 -3.52 -14.65 -1.46
C ALA A 142 -2.02 -14.93 -1.48
#